data_e6df142d7998c09a5e6279e01395f68c
#
_entry.id   e6df142d7998c09a5e6279e01395f68c
#
_cell.length_a   1.000
_cell.length_b   1.000
_cell.length_c   1.000
_cell.angle_alpha   90.00
_cell.angle_beta   90.00
_cell.angle_gamma   90.00
#
_symmetry.space_group_name_H-M   'P 1'
#
loop_
_entity.id
_entity.type
_entity.pdbx_description
1 polymer ?
#
loop_
_entity_poly.entity_id
_entity_poly.type
_entity_poly.pdbx_seq_one_letter_code
_entity_poly.pdbx_strand_id
1 'polypeptide(L)'
;VVWRTLMIMANTLIFGVTLLYALVLYPAWGSKAYPVGGLPPRVMKRLRNTLIGALGLAFVANMIAILQQSMVFFNADPIQVIQQNLWQVVQIGSRFGDVWTFRMVLLIFTAVLIGVSEYYREMMPQLMRGIWNGLAWMGALLIGLSMVTSHAAGSLLLPWVAIGVNWLHALAVAFWVGGIMALVLILPVALSPYEGDERR
;
A
#
# COMPACT_ATOMS: atom_id res chain seq x y z
N VAL A 1 -11.93 -12.21 9.39
CA VAL A 1 -10.46 -12.41 9.42
C VAL A 1 -9.86 -12.21 8.04
N VAL A 2 -10.34 -12.85 6.99
CA VAL A 2 -9.74 -12.86 5.63
C VAL A 2 -9.48 -11.47 5.05
N TRP A 3 -10.47 -10.56 5.02
CA TRP A 3 -10.30 -9.23 4.45
C TRP A 3 -9.22 -8.39 5.15
N ARG A 4 -9.10 -8.56 6.47
CA ARG A 4 -8.07 -7.86 7.27
C ARG A 4 -6.67 -8.32 6.86
N THR A 5 -6.49 -9.62 6.68
CA THR A 5 -5.22 -10.20 6.19
C THR A 5 -4.90 -9.70 4.79
N LEU A 6 -5.87 -9.73 3.87
CA LEU A 6 -5.68 -9.24 2.49
C LEU A 6 -5.30 -7.75 2.46
N MET A 7 -5.94 -6.94 3.30
CA MET A 7 -5.65 -5.51 3.40
C MET A 7 -4.23 -5.26 3.95
N ILE A 8 -3.84 -5.99 5.01
CA ILE A 8 -2.48 -5.88 5.57
C ILE A 8 -1.45 -6.30 4.52
N MET A 9 -1.64 -7.41 3.84
CA MET A 9 -0.74 -7.89 2.79
C MET A 9 -0.62 -6.87 1.65
N ALA A 10 -1.73 -6.31 1.20
CA ALA A 10 -1.74 -5.31 0.13
C ALA A 10 -0.99 -4.04 0.54
N ASN A 11 -1.26 -3.49 1.72
CA ASN A 11 -0.58 -2.30 2.24
C ASN A 11 0.92 -2.55 2.47
N THR A 12 1.28 -3.73 2.98
CA THR A 12 2.66 -4.18 3.15
C THR A 12 3.39 -4.27 1.82
N LEU A 13 2.72 -4.78 0.78
CA LEU A 13 3.29 -4.86 -0.56
C LEU A 13 3.44 -3.48 -1.22
N ILE A 14 2.47 -2.56 -1.06
CA ILE A 14 2.58 -1.17 -1.53
C ILE A 14 3.83 -0.53 -0.91
N PHE A 15 3.98 -0.62 0.40
CA PHE A 15 5.12 -0.05 1.12
C PHE A 15 6.44 -0.72 0.70
N GLY A 16 6.49 -2.06 0.64
CA GLY A 16 7.69 -2.82 0.27
C GLY A 16 8.18 -2.53 -1.14
N VAL A 17 7.27 -2.46 -2.12
CA VAL A 17 7.62 -2.15 -3.53
C VAL A 17 8.16 -0.74 -3.67
N THR A 18 7.57 0.23 -2.98
CA THR A 18 8.03 1.63 -3.03
C THR A 18 9.38 1.81 -2.34
N LEU A 19 9.61 1.11 -1.22
CA LEU A 19 10.92 1.10 -0.55
C LEU A 19 11.98 0.38 -1.38
N LEU A 20 11.66 -0.76 -2.00
CA LEU A 20 12.57 -1.45 -2.91
C LEU A 20 13.04 -0.51 -4.03
N TYR A 21 12.10 0.25 -4.62
CA TYR A 21 12.46 1.27 -5.59
C TYR A 21 13.41 2.31 -4.99
N ALA A 22 13.03 2.92 -3.87
CA ALA A 22 13.74 4.07 -3.31
C ALA A 22 15.13 3.74 -2.75
N LEU A 23 15.26 2.57 -2.10
CA LEU A 23 16.48 2.20 -1.35
C LEU A 23 17.42 1.28 -2.12
N VAL A 24 16.92 0.54 -3.10
CA VAL A 24 17.73 -0.46 -3.80
C VAL A 24 17.83 -0.15 -5.29
N LEU A 25 16.70 -0.13 -6.00
CA LEU A 25 16.73 -0.07 -7.46
C LEU A 25 17.18 1.29 -7.98
N TYR A 26 16.66 2.37 -7.42
CA TYR A 26 17.04 3.72 -7.81
C TYR A 26 18.53 4.02 -7.55
N PRO A 27 19.10 3.73 -6.37
CA PRO A 27 20.53 3.90 -6.16
C PRO A 27 21.40 3.01 -7.04
N ALA A 28 20.97 1.78 -7.33
CA ALA A 28 21.75 0.83 -8.15
C ALA A 28 21.80 1.25 -9.62
N TRP A 29 20.71 1.75 -10.19
CA TRP A 29 20.64 2.09 -11.62
C TRP A 29 20.52 3.60 -11.92
N GLY A 30 20.09 4.39 -10.95
CA GLY A 30 19.64 5.76 -11.18
C GLY A 30 20.69 6.75 -11.64
N SER A 31 22.01 6.44 -11.52
CA SER A 31 23.05 7.42 -11.83
C SER A 31 24.02 7.01 -12.92
N LYS A 32 24.20 5.71 -13.21
CA LYS A 32 25.28 5.21 -14.07
C LYS A 32 24.81 4.57 -15.37
N ALA A 33 23.73 3.80 -15.35
CA ALA A 33 23.26 3.05 -16.50
C ALA A 33 22.14 3.78 -17.30
N TYR A 34 21.40 4.66 -16.64
CA TYR A 34 20.33 5.44 -17.25
C TYR A 34 20.46 6.90 -16.80
N PRO A 35 21.14 7.76 -17.59
CA PRO A 35 21.52 9.13 -17.20
C PRO A 35 20.33 10.04 -16.86
N VAL A 36 19.12 9.64 -17.18
CA VAL A 36 17.90 10.41 -16.94
C VAL A 36 17.15 9.93 -15.67
N GLY A 37 17.82 9.18 -14.78
CA GLY A 37 17.24 8.78 -13.49
C GLY A 37 16.17 7.70 -13.59
N GLY A 38 16.05 7.04 -14.74
CA GLY A 38 15.07 5.99 -14.98
C GLY A 38 15.61 4.59 -14.71
N LEU A 39 14.74 3.71 -14.27
CA LEU A 39 14.96 2.26 -14.26
C LEU A 39 14.68 1.69 -15.66
N PRO A 40 15.22 0.49 -15.98
CA PRO A 40 14.85 -0.19 -17.20
C PRO A 40 13.32 -0.28 -17.37
N PRO A 41 12.78 -0.03 -18.59
CA PRO A 41 11.33 0.04 -18.80
C PRO A 41 10.57 -1.22 -18.33
N ARG A 42 11.19 -2.41 -18.46
CA ARG A 42 10.63 -3.68 -18.00
C ARG A 42 10.47 -3.72 -16.48
N VAL A 43 11.46 -3.20 -15.75
CA VAL A 43 11.45 -3.15 -14.28
C VAL A 43 10.41 -2.15 -13.81
N MET A 44 10.37 -0.95 -14.41
CA MET A 44 9.33 0.05 -14.09
C MET A 44 7.92 -0.47 -14.37
N LYS A 45 7.70 -1.15 -15.49
CA LYS A 45 6.41 -1.79 -15.80
C LYS A 45 6.03 -2.83 -14.74
N ARG A 46 6.98 -3.64 -14.30
CA ARG A 46 6.74 -4.66 -13.27
C ARG A 46 6.41 -4.03 -11.93
N LEU A 47 7.18 -3.05 -11.48
CA LEU A 47 6.94 -2.27 -10.26
C LEU A 47 5.52 -1.68 -10.26
N ARG A 48 5.18 -0.94 -11.31
CA ARG A 48 3.87 -0.33 -11.49
C ARG A 48 2.74 -1.37 -11.45
N ASN A 49 2.86 -2.45 -12.21
CA ASN A 49 1.81 -3.48 -12.26
C ASN A 49 1.63 -4.15 -10.88
N THR A 50 2.70 -4.36 -10.14
CA THR A 50 2.64 -4.87 -8.77
C THR A 50 1.93 -3.88 -7.83
N LEU A 51 2.24 -2.58 -7.96
CA LEU A 51 1.54 -1.53 -7.19
C LEU A 51 0.06 -1.45 -7.53
N ILE A 52 -0.30 -1.49 -8.82
CA ILE A 52 -1.70 -1.47 -9.25
C ILE A 52 -2.45 -2.69 -8.72
N GLY A 53 -1.84 -3.89 -8.79
CA GLY A 53 -2.42 -5.11 -8.24
C GLY A 53 -2.62 -5.03 -6.73
N ALA A 54 -1.61 -4.56 -5.99
CA ALA A 54 -1.70 -4.36 -4.54
C ALA A 54 -2.75 -3.31 -4.17
N LEU A 55 -2.83 -2.21 -4.91
CA LEU A 55 -3.83 -1.16 -4.71
C LEU A 55 -5.25 -1.68 -4.96
N GLY A 56 -5.46 -2.43 -6.05
CA GLY A 56 -6.75 -3.08 -6.35
C GLY A 56 -7.17 -4.05 -5.24
N LEU A 57 -6.23 -4.85 -4.74
CA LEU A 57 -6.47 -5.76 -3.62
C LEU A 57 -6.84 -4.99 -2.34
N ALA A 58 -6.12 -3.90 -2.02
CA ALA A 58 -6.41 -3.05 -0.86
C ALA A 58 -7.80 -2.41 -0.99
N PHE A 59 -8.17 -1.94 -2.18
CA PHE A 59 -9.49 -1.36 -2.45
C PHE A 59 -10.61 -2.38 -2.23
N VAL A 60 -10.51 -3.56 -2.84
CA VAL A 60 -11.50 -4.63 -2.68
C VAL A 60 -11.61 -5.07 -1.22
N ALA A 61 -10.48 -5.26 -0.53
CA ALA A 61 -10.47 -5.61 0.88
C ALA A 61 -11.13 -4.53 1.75
N ASN A 62 -10.96 -3.24 1.41
CA ASN A 62 -11.60 -2.14 2.12
C ASN A 62 -13.13 -2.08 1.87
N MET A 63 -13.58 -2.41 0.64
CA MET A 63 -15.01 -2.56 0.35
C MET A 63 -15.66 -3.71 1.16
N ILE A 64 -15.00 -4.86 1.19
CA ILE A 64 -15.47 -6.01 1.98
C ILE A 64 -15.48 -5.66 3.47
N ALA A 65 -14.54 -4.85 3.94
CA ALA A 65 -14.45 -4.45 5.33
C ALA A 65 -15.69 -3.69 5.83
N ILE A 66 -16.16 -2.68 5.07
CA ILE A 66 -17.34 -1.90 5.46
C ILE A 66 -18.59 -2.77 5.41
N LEU A 67 -18.71 -3.64 4.40
CA LEU A 67 -19.83 -4.57 4.27
C LEU A 67 -19.90 -5.52 5.48
N GLN A 68 -18.79 -6.17 5.81
CA GLN A 68 -18.73 -7.09 6.93
C GLN A 68 -18.97 -6.39 8.27
N GLN A 69 -18.45 -5.18 8.46
CA GLN A 69 -18.69 -4.42 9.68
C GLN A 69 -20.16 -4.07 9.83
N SER A 70 -20.83 -3.71 8.73
CA SER A 70 -22.26 -3.40 8.72
C SER A 70 -23.11 -4.64 9.00
N MET A 71 -22.75 -5.80 8.42
CA MET A 71 -23.42 -7.08 8.73
C MET A 71 -23.35 -7.42 10.21
N VAL A 72 -22.18 -7.24 10.82
CA VAL A 72 -21.99 -7.51 12.27
C VAL A 72 -22.76 -6.51 13.12
N PHE A 73 -22.74 -5.22 12.75
CA PHE A 73 -23.37 -4.16 13.53
C PHE A 73 -24.91 -4.27 13.56
N PHE A 74 -25.50 -4.62 12.42
CA PHE A 74 -26.96 -4.71 12.28
C PHE A 74 -27.50 -6.14 12.36
N ASN A 75 -26.64 -7.14 12.55
CA ASN A 75 -26.99 -8.56 12.47
C ASN A 75 -27.79 -8.90 11.19
N ALA A 76 -27.35 -8.34 10.07
CA ALA A 76 -28.02 -8.40 8.76
C ALA A 76 -27.19 -9.21 7.77
N ASP A 77 -27.85 -9.80 6.77
CA ASP A 77 -27.15 -10.45 5.65
C ASP A 77 -26.59 -9.41 4.63
N PRO A 78 -25.69 -9.81 3.71
CA PRO A 78 -25.09 -8.89 2.76
C PRO A 78 -26.09 -8.19 1.85
N ILE A 79 -27.18 -8.87 1.47
CA ILE A 79 -28.22 -8.35 0.59
C ILE A 79 -28.98 -7.23 1.30
N GLN A 80 -29.39 -7.47 2.55
CA GLN A 80 -30.05 -6.48 3.39
C GLN A 80 -29.18 -5.25 3.61
N VAL A 81 -27.88 -5.44 3.89
CA VAL A 81 -26.94 -4.34 4.08
C VAL A 81 -26.88 -3.44 2.84
N ILE A 82 -26.86 -4.03 1.63
CA ILE A 82 -26.81 -3.29 0.38
C ILE A 82 -28.16 -2.62 0.08
N GLN A 83 -29.25 -3.37 0.14
CA GLN A 83 -30.59 -2.87 -0.22
C GLN A 83 -31.09 -1.76 0.70
N GLN A 84 -30.77 -1.85 1.99
CA GLN A 84 -31.20 -0.88 3.00
C GLN A 84 -30.14 0.21 3.26
N ASN A 85 -29.05 0.22 2.50
CA ASN A 85 -27.95 1.18 2.65
C ASN A 85 -27.36 1.24 4.09
N LEU A 86 -27.40 0.14 4.84
CA LEU A 86 -26.92 0.10 6.22
C LEU A 86 -25.42 0.39 6.35
N TRP A 87 -24.66 0.16 5.27
CA TRP A 87 -23.23 0.50 5.21
C TRP A 87 -22.98 2.00 5.35
N GLN A 88 -23.90 2.86 4.86
CA GLN A 88 -23.79 4.32 5.02
C GLN A 88 -23.92 4.76 6.47
N VAL A 89 -24.80 4.09 7.23
CA VAL A 89 -24.97 4.37 8.66
C VAL A 89 -23.68 4.07 9.43
N VAL A 90 -23.02 2.95 9.12
CA VAL A 90 -21.72 2.62 9.71
C VAL A 90 -20.64 3.59 9.26
N GLN A 91 -20.64 3.99 7.99
CA GLN A 91 -19.67 4.92 7.43
C GLN A 91 -19.72 6.29 8.12
N ILE A 92 -20.91 6.84 8.30
CA ILE A 92 -21.08 8.21 8.82
C ILE A 92 -21.10 8.24 10.36
N GLY A 93 -21.62 7.19 10.99
CA GLY A 93 -21.92 7.18 12.41
C GLY A 93 -20.91 6.43 13.29
N SER A 94 -19.75 6.03 12.77
CA SER A 94 -18.82 5.22 13.57
C SER A 94 -17.36 5.59 13.35
N ARG A 95 -16.54 5.42 14.41
CA ARG A 95 -15.08 5.55 14.32
C ARG A 95 -14.48 4.62 13.24
N PHE A 96 -15.08 3.45 13.02
CA PHE A 96 -14.66 2.55 11.96
C PHE A 96 -14.89 3.19 10.58
N GLY A 97 -16.05 3.82 10.40
CA GLY A 97 -16.40 4.53 9.17
C GLY A 97 -15.48 5.71 8.88
N ASP A 98 -15.09 6.47 9.91
CA ASP A 98 -14.10 7.55 9.75
C ASP A 98 -12.78 7.00 9.21
N VAL A 99 -12.23 5.95 9.86
CA VAL A 99 -10.98 5.32 9.43
C VAL A 99 -11.12 4.69 8.04
N TRP A 100 -12.27 4.11 7.73
CA TRP A 100 -12.57 3.56 6.41
C TRP A 100 -12.56 4.65 5.34
N THR A 101 -13.19 5.79 5.61
CA THR A 101 -13.24 6.94 4.69
C THR A 101 -11.82 7.49 4.46
N PHE A 102 -11.04 7.70 5.51
CA PHE A 102 -9.64 8.12 5.37
C PHE A 102 -8.82 7.13 4.54
N ARG A 103 -9.02 5.84 4.72
CA ARG A 103 -8.37 4.80 3.92
C ARG A 103 -8.74 4.90 2.45
N MET A 104 -10.03 5.12 2.14
CA MET A 104 -10.49 5.32 0.76
C MET A 104 -9.82 6.54 0.11
N VAL A 105 -9.76 7.66 0.81
CA VAL A 105 -9.07 8.87 0.32
C VAL A 105 -7.60 8.58 0.04
N LEU A 106 -6.88 7.90 0.93
CA LEU A 106 -5.48 7.54 0.71
C LEU A 106 -5.29 6.57 -0.46
N LEU A 107 -6.19 5.59 -0.64
CA LEU A 107 -6.14 4.66 -1.77
C LEU A 107 -6.36 5.39 -3.10
N ILE A 108 -7.32 6.31 -3.15
CA ILE A 108 -7.57 7.15 -4.34
C ILE A 108 -6.34 8.04 -4.61
N PHE A 109 -5.79 8.67 -3.58
CA PHE A 109 -4.60 9.50 -3.73
C PHE A 109 -3.38 8.70 -4.20
N THR A 110 -3.22 7.48 -3.70
CA THR A 110 -2.20 6.53 -4.16
C THR A 110 -2.39 6.19 -5.64
N ALA A 111 -3.64 5.95 -6.08
CA ALA A 111 -3.94 5.72 -7.49
C ALA A 111 -3.59 6.92 -8.38
N VAL A 112 -3.91 8.13 -7.92
CA VAL A 112 -3.56 9.37 -8.62
C VAL A 112 -2.04 9.52 -8.72
N LEU A 113 -1.28 9.29 -7.64
CA LEU A 113 0.18 9.35 -7.68
C LEU A 113 0.79 8.34 -8.64
N ILE A 114 0.25 7.11 -8.72
CA ILE A 114 0.67 6.11 -9.71
C ILE A 114 0.41 6.62 -11.13
N GLY A 115 -0.78 7.19 -11.39
CA GLY A 115 -1.13 7.78 -12.69
C GLY A 115 -0.22 8.95 -13.06
N VAL A 116 0.04 9.86 -12.12
CA VAL A 116 0.97 10.99 -12.29
C VAL A 116 2.38 10.50 -12.58
N SER A 117 2.84 9.45 -11.87
CA SER A 117 4.16 8.87 -12.12
C SER A 117 4.30 8.34 -13.54
N GLU A 118 3.25 7.74 -14.10
CA GLU A 118 3.28 7.23 -15.46
C GLU A 118 3.26 8.36 -16.50
N TYR A 119 2.42 9.39 -16.27
CA TYR A 119 2.30 10.53 -17.17
C TYR A 119 3.61 11.32 -17.29
N TYR A 120 4.29 11.60 -16.16
CA TYR A 120 5.51 12.41 -16.13
C TYR A 120 6.80 11.60 -16.31
N ARG A 121 6.73 10.28 -16.42
CA ARG A 121 7.90 9.40 -16.48
C ARG A 121 8.93 9.81 -17.52
N GLU A 122 8.48 10.18 -18.71
CA GLU A 122 9.35 10.55 -19.82
C GLU A 122 9.66 12.05 -19.87
N MET A 123 8.72 12.88 -19.41
CA MET A 123 8.86 14.33 -19.44
C MET A 123 9.69 14.89 -18.29
N MET A 124 9.56 14.32 -17.09
CA MET A 124 10.20 14.83 -15.87
C MET A 124 10.73 13.67 -15.00
N PRO A 125 11.76 12.95 -15.43
CA PRO A 125 12.26 11.80 -14.67
C PRO A 125 12.82 12.17 -13.29
N GLN A 126 13.23 13.42 -13.08
CA GLN A 126 13.67 13.92 -11.76
C GLN A 126 12.53 13.94 -10.74
N LEU A 127 11.28 14.15 -11.19
CA LEU A 127 10.10 14.14 -10.34
C LEU A 127 9.76 12.73 -9.84
N MET A 128 10.18 11.70 -10.57
CA MET A 128 9.89 10.30 -10.23
C MET A 128 10.31 9.94 -8.81
N ARG A 129 11.50 10.35 -8.41
CA ARG A 129 12.00 10.07 -7.05
C ARG A 129 11.06 10.64 -5.98
N GLY A 130 10.61 11.89 -6.18
CA GLY A 130 9.66 12.54 -5.26
C GLY A 130 8.33 11.81 -5.20
N ILE A 131 7.76 11.45 -6.35
CA ILE A 131 6.48 10.73 -6.43
C ILE A 131 6.58 9.35 -5.75
N TRP A 132 7.65 8.59 -6.00
CA TRP A 132 7.84 7.28 -5.40
C TRP A 132 8.08 7.34 -3.89
N ASN A 133 8.76 8.38 -3.41
CA ASN A 133 8.85 8.65 -1.98
C ASN A 133 7.46 9.00 -1.39
N GLY A 134 6.65 9.79 -2.11
CA GLY A 134 5.27 10.05 -1.74
C GLY A 134 4.42 8.77 -1.65
N LEU A 135 4.57 7.86 -2.61
CA LEU A 135 3.91 6.54 -2.58
C LEU A 135 4.36 5.70 -1.36
N ALA A 136 5.63 5.77 -0.97
CA ALA A 136 6.11 5.10 0.25
C ALA A 136 5.42 5.67 1.50
N TRP A 137 5.28 6.99 1.60
CA TRP A 137 4.52 7.62 2.69
C TRP A 137 3.05 7.23 2.68
N MET A 138 2.40 7.11 1.51
CA MET A 138 1.03 6.61 1.42
C MET A 138 0.92 5.18 1.96
N GLY A 139 1.85 4.30 1.60
CA GLY A 139 1.92 2.95 2.15
C GLY A 139 2.09 2.94 3.67
N ALA A 140 2.98 3.78 4.22
CA ALA A 140 3.19 3.91 5.66
C ALA A 140 1.92 4.40 6.38
N LEU A 141 1.21 5.38 5.82
CA LEU A 141 -0.05 5.89 6.38
C LEU A 141 -1.18 4.85 6.33
N LEU A 142 -1.30 4.10 5.23
CA LEU A 142 -2.27 3.01 5.10
C LEU A 142 -2.05 1.92 6.17
N ILE A 143 -0.80 1.60 6.47
CA ILE A 143 -0.42 0.70 7.58
C ILE A 143 -0.84 1.33 8.91
N GLY A 144 -0.55 2.63 9.13
CA GLY A 144 -0.88 3.37 10.34
C GLY A 144 -2.39 3.40 10.63
N LEU A 145 -3.22 3.64 9.61
CA LEU A 145 -4.68 3.60 9.75
C LEU A 145 -5.20 2.23 10.20
N SER A 146 -4.48 1.15 9.87
CA SER A 146 -4.83 -0.20 10.36
C SER A 146 -4.56 -0.35 11.84
N MET A 147 -3.62 0.42 12.40
CA MET A 147 -3.30 0.40 13.84
C MET A 147 -4.31 1.19 14.68
N VAL A 148 -4.91 2.23 14.11
CA VAL A 148 -5.97 3.02 14.79
C VAL A 148 -7.22 2.18 15.12
N THR A 149 -7.48 1.13 14.35
CA THR A 149 -8.58 0.16 14.59
C THR A 149 -8.11 -1.14 15.23
N SER A 150 -6.87 -1.20 15.75
CA SER A 150 -6.32 -2.37 16.43
C SER A 150 -6.61 -2.37 17.94
N HIS A 151 -6.24 -3.47 18.60
CA HIS A 151 -6.33 -3.57 20.06
C HIS A 151 -5.50 -2.51 20.79
N ALA A 152 -4.45 -1.98 20.19
CA ALA A 152 -3.65 -0.90 20.75
C ALA A 152 -4.47 0.38 21.01
N ALA A 153 -5.51 0.62 20.20
CA ALA A 153 -6.43 1.74 20.41
C ALA A 153 -7.33 1.60 21.65
N GLY A 154 -7.43 0.39 22.21
CA GLY A 154 -8.16 0.09 23.45
C GLY A 154 -7.31 0.22 24.71
N SER A 155 -6.06 0.67 24.64
CA SER A 155 -5.24 0.91 25.83
C SER A 155 -5.84 2.01 26.69
N LEU A 156 -6.04 1.72 27.97
CA LEU A 156 -6.71 2.65 28.91
C LEU A 156 -5.80 3.81 29.35
N LEU A 157 -4.49 3.59 29.42
CA LEU A 157 -3.56 4.58 29.97
C LEU A 157 -2.99 5.52 28.90
N LEU A 158 -2.43 4.96 27.83
CA LEU A 158 -1.71 5.74 26.80
C LEU A 158 -2.05 5.24 25.38
N PRO A 159 -3.31 5.41 24.92
CA PRO A 159 -3.76 4.85 23.63
C PRO A 159 -2.93 5.33 22.44
N TRP A 160 -2.54 6.61 22.41
CA TRP A 160 -1.75 7.17 21.30
C TRP A 160 -0.32 6.65 21.26
N VAL A 161 0.30 6.42 22.43
CA VAL A 161 1.62 5.79 22.51
C VAL A 161 1.55 4.35 22.04
N ALA A 162 0.54 3.59 22.50
CA ALA A 162 0.33 2.21 22.09
C ALA A 162 0.10 2.10 20.58
N ILE A 163 -0.71 2.99 19.99
CA ILE A 163 -0.92 3.06 18.54
C ILE A 163 0.41 3.38 17.82
N GLY A 164 1.17 4.35 18.29
CA GLY A 164 2.45 4.75 17.70
C GLY A 164 3.49 3.63 17.71
N VAL A 165 3.66 2.95 18.83
CA VAL A 165 4.58 1.79 18.96
C VAL A 165 4.13 0.66 18.04
N ASN A 166 2.83 0.34 18.02
CA ASN A 166 2.29 -0.69 17.14
C ASN A 166 2.46 -0.33 15.65
N TRP A 167 2.33 0.95 15.30
CA TRP A 167 2.58 1.43 13.94
C TRP A 167 4.06 1.26 13.55
N LEU A 168 5.00 1.66 14.43
CA LEU A 168 6.43 1.47 14.18
C LEU A 168 6.78 -0.01 14.03
N HIS A 169 6.21 -0.87 14.88
CA HIS A 169 6.37 -2.33 14.73
C HIS A 169 5.83 -2.83 13.39
N ALA A 170 4.63 -2.39 13.00
CA ALA A 170 4.02 -2.76 11.73
C ALA A 170 4.82 -2.26 10.52
N LEU A 171 5.43 -1.06 10.60
CA LEU A 171 6.34 -0.54 9.57
C LEU A 171 7.61 -1.38 9.47
N ALA A 172 8.20 -1.82 10.58
CA ALA A 172 9.37 -2.69 10.58
C ALA A 172 9.05 -4.06 9.93
N VAL A 173 7.90 -4.64 10.28
CA VAL A 173 7.40 -5.87 9.64
C VAL A 173 7.15 -5.65 8.14
N ALA A 174 6.50 -4.56 7.77
CA ALA A 174 6.22 -4.25 6.37
C ALA A 174 7.49 -3.94 5.57
N PHE A 175 8.48 -3.33 6.18
CA PHE A 175 9.80 -3.14 5.57
C PHE A 175 10.44 -4.50 5.24
N TRP A 176 10.44 -5.43 6.18
CA TRP A 176 11.05 -6.73 5.99
C TRP A 176 10.23 -7.63 5.08
N VAL A 177 9.00 -7.95 5.48
CA VAL A 177 8.13 -8.87 4.73
C VAL A 177 7.76 -8.29 3.36
N GLY A 178 7.37 -7.02 3.30
CA GLY A 178 7.04 -6.32 2.06
C GLY A 178 8.25 -6.18 1.15
N GLY A 179 9.44 -5.93 1.71
CA GLY A 179 10.69 -5.91 0.98
C GLY A 179 11.02 -7.26 0.34
N ILE A 180 10.88 -8.36 1.08
CA ILE A 180 11.08 -9.72 0.54
C ILE A 180 10.05 -10.03 -0.56
N MET A 181 8.77 -9.74 -0.33
CA MET A 181 7.73 -9.94 -1.35
C MET A 181 8.03 -9.14 -2.62
N ALA A 182 8.44 -7.89 -2.47
CA ALA A 182 8.82 -7.03 -3.59
C ALA A 182 10.05 -7.57 -4.32
N LEU A 183 11.08 -8.01 -3.61
CA LEU A 183 12.26 -8.64 -4.21
C LEU A 183 11.90 -9.87 -5.03
N VAL A 184 11.12 -10.80 -4.48
CA VAL A 184 10.69 -12.03 -5.18
C VAL A 184 9.93 -11.69 -6.46
N LEU A 185 9.10 -10.65 -6.45
CA LEU A 185 8.30 -10.26 -7.60
C LEU A 185 9.08 -9.48 -8.66
N ILE A 186 10.07 -8.68 -8.27
CA ILE A 186 10.75 -7.71 -9.14
C ILE A 186 12.13 -8.20 -9.60
N LEU A 187 12.87 -8.85 -8.71
CA LEU A 187 14.26 -9.25 -8.96
C LEU A 187 14.45 -10.13 -10.19
N PRO A 188 13.58 -11.13 -10.47
CA PRO A 188 13.74 -11.95 -11.69
C PRO A 188 13.68 -11.12 -12.98
N VAL A 189 12.83 -10.08 -13.01
CA VAL A 189 12.74 -9.17 -14.18
C VAL A 189 13.91 -8.20 -14.20
N ALA A 190 14.39 -7.79 -13.05
CA ALA A 190 15.53 -6.89 -12.91
C ALA A 190 16.83 -7.53 -13.39
N LEU A 191 17.02 -8.81 -13.13
CA LEU A 191 18.22 -9.57 -13.50
C LEU A 191 18.14 -10.23 -14.88
N SER A 192 16.98 -10.21 -15.54
CA SER A 192 16.78 -10.88 -16.83
C SER A 192 17.68 -10.37 -17.99
N PRO A 193 18.18 -9.13 -18.01
CA PRO A 193 19.10 -8.65 -19.03
C PRO A 193 20.52 -9.23 -18.88
N TYR A 194 20.88 -9.74 -17.71
CA TYR A 194 22.20 -10.28 -17.41
C TYR A 194 22.20 -11.78 -17.63
N GLU A 195 23.14 -12.29 -18.44
CA GLU A 195 23.33 -13.72 -18.71
C GLU A 195 24.52 -14.27 -17.93
N GLY A 196 24.43 -15.51 -17.47
CA GLY A 196 25.54 -16.21 -16.83
C GLY A 196 26.07 -15.54 -15.56
N ASP A 197 27.41 -15.34 -15.50
CA ASP A 197 28.11 -14.82 -14.34
C ASP A 197 27.84 -13.33 -14.03
N GLU A 198 27.31 -12.57 -14.98
CA GLU A 198 26.96 -11.16 -14.78
C GLU A 198 25.74 -10.99 -13.86
N ARG A 199 25.00 -12.07 -13.54
CA ARG A 199 23.89 -12.07 -12.59
C ARG A 199 24.34 -12.14 -11.13
N ARG A 200 25.60 -12.42 -10.89
CA ARG A 200 26.21 -12.51 -9.56
C ARG A 200 26.84 -11.21 -9.17
#